data_940bebcb7b91b0865e912327193fbd8c
#
_entry.id   940bebcb7b91b0865e912327193fbd8c
#
_cell.length_a   1.000
_cell.length_b   1.000
_cell.length_c   1.000
_cell.angle_alpha   90.00
_cell.angle_beta   90.00
_cell.angle_gamma   90.00
#
_symmetry.space_group_name_H-M   'P 1'
#
loop_
_entity.id
_entity.type
_entity.pdbx_description
1 polymer ?
#
loop_
_entity_poly.entity_id
_entity_poly.type
_entity_poly.pdbx_seq_one_letter_code
_entity_poly.pdbx_strand_id
1 'polypeptide(L)'
;MDDKRKEKTWCLVLGCALMAAVYLLICSMCSPLYPLNIWDDSNCLLTVGRVMKRGGILYRDIYEQKGPLLYFIHMLAAVVSDSSFFGVFLFEIAALTAVLVFTKKTMRLWVSKESAWAGTAIFGACVLISRSFARGDSAEEFCLPFLMAALYVVCAHAKRCEGTLSAKKMLVLGVLAGCTAVIKYTALGLFVGLCLAQGICLLVRRDVRGTLKSAVAFLAGMALPVLPWLLYFAAHGALYDAYTAYIHNNIFLYHAAPRTLTDMIKTIVSTGLHNISWSLLAVAGTVLVSIRKRESVYLRLAVMLGALCAGAAVFLPGTVYPYYPLVLCVFAPFCLAALLAKVERLMSREVLPVVVCVFVATLMPLSPNAFLRGVNLDDTAQGRLAAQMEPGATLLQYSHLDDGLYLTSGALPQEKYFVRLNVDLSEMEEALDSAVREGRPDYVLVSWRELPAEFDRYELIAYDTGYNDDGRLNKDLFLYKRMDK
;
A
#
# COMPACT_ATOMS: atom_id res chain seq x y z
N MET A 1 -25.88 15.08 -29.60
CA MET A 1 -25.97 16.29 -28.75
C MET A 1 -24.81 16.29 -27.79
N ASP A 2 -23.88 17.19 -28.01
CA ASP A 2 -22.55 17.24 -27.41
C ASP A 2 -22.66 17.86 -26.00
N ASP A 3 -22.55 17.06 -24.93
CA ASP A 3 -22.58 17.58 -23.56
C ASP A 3 -21.22 18.25 -23.25
N LYS A 4 -21.06 19.48 -23.81
CA LYS A 4 -19.84 20.29 -23.70
C LYS A 4 -19.67 20.99 -22.35
N ARG A 5 -20.46 20.71 -21.33
CA ARG A 5 -20.14 21.20 -19.98
C ARG A 5 -18.94 20.46 -19.46
N LYS A 6 -17.75 21.06 -19.59
CA LYS A 6 -16.53 20.60 -18.90
C LYS A 6 -16.85 20.51 -17.40
N GLU A 7 -16.82 19.31 -16.86
CA GLU A 7 -16.93 19.11 -15.43
C GLU A 7 -15.84 19.92 -14.72
N LYS A 8 -16.24 20.73 -13.75
CA LYS A 8 -15.28 21.53 -12.99
C LYS A 8 -14.39 20.57 -12.18
N THR A 9 -13.09 20.79 -12.22
CA THR A 9 -12.09 19.90 -11.57
C THR A 9 -12.38 19.71 -10.07
N TRP A 10 -12.81 20.78 -9.38
CA TRP A 10 -13.14 20.69 -7.96
C TRP A 10 -14.38 19.80 -7.70
N CYS A 11 -15.39 19.76 -8.58
CA CYS A 11 -16.54 18.85 -8.45
C CYS A 11 -16.10 17.38 -8.59
N LEU A 12 -15.17 17.10 -9.52
CA LEU A 12 -14.59 15.78 -9.68
C LEU A 12 -13.85 15.35 -8.41
N VAL A 13 -12.97 16.21 -7.91
CA VAL A 13 -12.17 15.89 -6.70
C VAL A 13 -13.07 15.71 -5.50
N LEU A 14 -14.03 16.61 -5.27
CA LEU A 14 -14.98 16.51 -4.14
C LEU A 14 -15.84 15.23 -4.22
N GLY A 15 -16.37 14.89 -5.39
CA GLY A 15 -17.15 13.66 -5.57
C GLY A 15 -16.33 12.39 -5.30
N CYS A 16 -15.08 12.36 -5.78
CA CYS A 16 -14.17 11.24 -5.48
C CYS A 16 -13.76 11.20 -4.00
N ALA A 17 -13.58 12.36 -3.35
CA ALA A 17 -13.24 12.44 -1.94
C ALA A 17 -14.38 11.94 -1.04
N LEU A 18 -15.61 12.34 -1.33
CA LEU A 18 -16.79 11.82 -0.63
C LEU A 18 -16.94 10.31 -0.81
N MET A 19 -16.75 9.82 -2.03
CA MET A 19 -16.77 8.38 -2.32
C MET A 19 -15.66 7.64 -1.56
N ALA A 20 -14.43 8.15 -1.58
CA ALA A 20 -13.30 7.58 -0.85
C ALA A 20 -13.58 7.55 0.67
N ALA A 21 -14.06 8.66 1.23
CA ALA A 21 -14.37 8.75 2.66
C ALA A 21 -15.43 7.72 3.09
N VAL A 22 -16.53 7.59 2.33
CA VAL A 22 -17.59 6.61 2.64
C VAL A 22 -17.08 5.17 2.52
N TYR A 23 -16.30 4.88 1.48
CA TYR A 23 -15.79 3.52 1.25
C TYR A 23 -14.77 3.12 2.32
N LEU A 24 -13.81 3.97 2.62
CA LEU A 24 -12.80 3.71 3.64
C LEU A 24 -13.39 3.70 5.05
N LEU A 25 -14.39 4.55 5.32
CA LEU A 25 -15.10 4.51 6.61
C LEU A 25 -15.62 3.10 6.91
N ILE A 26 -16.10 2.39 5.89
CA ILE A 26 -16.67 1.04 6.02
C ILE A 26 -15.59 -0.04 5.94
N CYS A 27 -14.60 0.11 5.08
CA CYS A 27 -13.68 -0.97 4.71
C CYS A 27 -12.31 -0.90 5.37
N SER A 28 -11.77 0.27 5.73
CA SER A 28 -10.46 0.39 6.35
C SER A 28 -10.53 0.27 7.87
N MET A 29 -9.64 -0.52 8.47
CA MET A 29 -9.49 -0.58 9.93
C MET A 29 -8.82 0.66 10.53
N CYS A 30 -8.29 1.57 9.70
CA CYS A 30 -7.82 2.88 10.17
C CYS A 30 -8.98 3.86 10.42
N SER A 31 -10.19 3.52 10.00
CA SER A 31 -11.37 4.39 10.17
C SER A 31 -11.86 4.40 11.61
N PRO A 32 -12.55 5.50 12.04
CA PRO A 32 -13.07 5.61 13.39
C PRO A 32 -14.19 4.62 13.74
N LEU A 33 -14.65 3.78 12.81
CA LEU A 33 -15.60 2.70 13.09
C LEU A 33 -14.94 1.46 13.71
N TYR A 34 -13.61 1.42 13.75
CA TYR A 34 -12.83 0.31 14.29
C TYR A 34 -12.01 0.76 15.50
N PRO A 35 -11.83 -0.08 16.51
CA PRO A 35 -11.08 0.27 17.72
C PRO A 35 -9.59 0.48 17.47
N LEU A 36 -9.03 -0.32 16.57
CA LEU A 36 -7.62 -0.31 16.16
C LEU A 36 -7.48 -1.03 14.81
N ASN A 37 -6.32 -0.88 14.17
CA ASN A 37 -5.92 -1.76 13.08
C ASN A 37 -5.16 -2.95 13.67
N ILE A 38 -5.64 -4.18 13.39
CA ILE A 38 -5.02 -5.42 13.91
C ILE A 38 -3.82 -5.88 13.07
N TRP A 39 -3.52 -5.20 11.98
CA TRP A 39 -2.44 -5.60 11.10
C TRP A 39 -1.10 -5.12 11.63
N ASP A 40 -0.21 -6.08 11.85
CA ASP A 40 1.09 -5.85 12.48
C ASP A 40 1.98 -4.87 11.69
N ASP A 41 1.98 -4.95 10.35
CA ASP A 41 2.70 -3.99 9.49
C ASP A 41 2.19 -2.55 9.67
N SER A 42 0.87 -2.35 9.75
CA SER A 42 0.25 -1.03 9.94
C SER A 42 0.64 -0.42 11.29
N ASN A 43 0.67 -1.24 12.35
CA ASN A 43 1.13 -0.83 13.67
C ASN A 43 2.61 -0.43 13.64
N CYS A 44 3.49 -1.21 12.98
CA CYS A 44 4.88 -0.84 12.78
C CYS A 44 5.03 0.52 12.09
N LEU A 45 4.27 0.75 11.00
CA LEU A 45 4.32 2.00 10.26
C LEU A 45 3.95 3.22 11.14
N LEU A 46 2.86 3.11 11.89
CA LEU A 46 2.40 4.20 12.76
C LEU A 46 3.36 4.41 13.94
N THR A 47 3.88 3.33 14.55
CA THR A 47 4.87 3.41 15.63
C THR A 47 6.14 4.11 15.18
N VAL A 48 6.68 3.78 14.00
CA VAL A 48 7.83 4.51 13.41
C VAL A 48 7.48 5.98 13.16
N GLY A 49 6.29 6.26 12.63
CA GLY A 49 5.81 7.64 12.44
C GLY A 49 5.75 8.45 13.75
N ARG A 50 5.29 7.81 14.85
CA ARG A 50 5.24 8.40 16.19
C ARG A 50 6.63 8.73 16.75
N VAL A 51 7.62 7.85 16.51
CA VAL A 51 9.02 8.11 16.89
C VAL A 51 9.60 9.24 16.07
N MET A 52 9.40 9.25 14.74
CA MET A 52 9.85 10.35 13.87
C MET A 52 9.25 11.70 14.25
N LYS A 53 7.97 11.75 14.63
CA LYS A 53 7.30 12.96 15.15
C LYS A 53 8.04 13.55 16.37
N ARG A 54 8.69 12.72 17.16
CA ARG A 54 9.47 13.12 18.35
C ARG A 54 10.95 13.38 18.06
N GLY A 55 11.33 13.42 16.78
CA GLY A 55 12.68 13.75 16.33
C GLY A 55 13.60 12.54 16.10
N GLY A 56 13.10 11.32 16.24
CA GLY A 56 13.85 10.12 15.88
C GLY A 56 14.17 10.06 14.38
N ILE A 57 15.39 9.70 14.05
CA ILE A 57 15.84 9.57 12.65
C ILE A 57 15.59 8.16 12.16
N LEU A 58 14.78 8.07 11.10
CA LEU A 58 14.43 6.81 10.46
C LEU A 58 15.69 6.02 10.08
N TYR A 59 15.66 4.70 10.26
CA TYR A 59 16.69 3.69 10.05
C TYR A 59 17.89 3.77 11.03
N ARG A 60 18.23 4.96 11.53
CA ARG A 60 19.31 5.14 12.51
C ARG A 60 18.81 4.89 13.95
N ASP A 61 17.75 5.58 14.35
CA ASP A 61 17.23 5.56 15.73
C ASP A 61 16.06 4.56 15.88
N ILE A 62 15.37 4.27 14.79
CA ILE A 62 14.34 3.23 14.70
C ILE A 62 14.45 2.50 13.37
N TYR A 63 14.49 1.17 13.41
CA TYR A 63 14.72 0.32 12.23
C TYR A 63 13.42 -0.23 11.67
N GLU A 64 13.23 -0.03 10.37
CA GLU A 64 12.20 -0.68 9.55
C GLU A 64 12.62 -0.67 8.07
N GLN A 65 11.93 -1.40 7.17
CA GLN A 65 12.43 -1.80 5.85
C GLN A 65 11.73 -1.16 4.66
N LYS A 66 10.67 -0.36 4.86
CA LYS A 66 9.93 0.30 3.77
C LYS A 66 10.56 1.67 3.43
N GLY A 67 10.04 2.34 2.41
CA GLY A 67 10.62 3.60 1.93
C GLY A 67 10.28 4.82 2.80
N PRO A 68 11.13 5.85 2.81
CA PRO A 68 11.04 6.97 3.75
C PRO A 68 9.80 7.84 3.56
N LEU A 69 9.22 7.93 2.36
CA LEU A 69 7.99 8.70 2.14
C LEU A 69 6.79 8.07 2.86
N LEU A 70 6.75 6.73 2.97
CA LEU A 70 5.69 6.05 3.70
C LEU A 70 5.72 6.44 5.18
N TYR A 71 6.88 6.38 5.83
CA TYR A 71 7.02 6.78 7.23
C TYR A 71 6.79 8.27 7.47
N PHE A 72 7.13 9.11 6.51
CA PHE A 72 6.81 10.53 6.58
C PHE A 72 5.30 10.78 6.57
N ILE A 73 4.55 10.03 5.76
CA ILE A 73 3.08 10.05 5.77
C ILE A 73 2.57 9.67 7.16
N HIS A 74 3.12 8.61 7.77
CA HIS A 74 2.74 8.17 9.12
C HIS A 74 3.19 9.14 10.21
N MET A 75 4.32 9.81 10.04
CA MET A 75 4.74 10.92 10.93
C MET A 75 3.71 12.05 10.90
N LEU A 76 3.26 12.47 9.70
CA LEU A 76 2.21 13.48 9.57
C LEU A 76 0.86 12.98 10.12
N ALA A 77 0.53 11.71 9.92
CA ALA A 77 -0.65 11.07 10.51
C ALA A 77 -0.60 11.11 12.04
N ALA A 78 0.56 10.81 12.64
CA ALA A 78 0.79 10.90 14.08
C ALA A 78 0.70 12.34 14.61
N VAL A 79 0.98 13.37 13.79
CA VAL A 79 0.71 14.78 14.16
C VAL A 79 -0.79 15.03 14.31
N VAL A 80 -1.61 14.41 13.46
CA VAL A 80 -3.08 14.53 13.52
C VAL A 80 -3.66 13.74 14.70
N SER A 81 -3.22 12.50 14.89
CA SER A 81 -3.63 11.64 16.00
C SER A 81 -2.48 10.72 16.41
N ASP A 82 -2.07 10.82 17.67
CA ASP A 82 -0.97 10.05 18.27
C ASP A 82 -1.46 8.80 19.01
N SER A 83 -2.78 8.67 19.18
CA SER A 83 -3.44 7.62 19.96
C SER A 83 -4.41 6.76 19.14
N SER A 84 -4.52 7.00 17.84
CA SER A 84 -5.40 6.24 16.95
C SER A 84 -4.95 6.31 15.49
N PHE A 85 -5.49 5.42 14.66
CA PHE A 85 -5.27 5.43 13.22
C PHE A 85 -6.01 6.54 12.45
N PHE A 86 -6.70 7.46 13.14
CA PHE A 86 -7.49 8.50 12.47
C PHE A 86 -6.66 9.38 11.53
N GLY A 87 -5.42 9.71 11.90
CA GLY A 87 -4.51 10.43 11.01
C GLY A 87 -4.20 9.65 9.72
N VAL A 88 -3.93 8.34 9.84
CA VAL A 88 -3.70 7.44 8.70
C VAL A 88 -4.95 7.39 7.81
N PHE A 89 -6.14 7.24 8.39
CA PHE A 89 -7.41 7.24 7.66
C PHE A 89 -7.60 8.48 6.77
N LEU A 90 -7.18 9.66 7.21
CA LEU A 90 -7.24 10.87 6.39
C LEU A 90 -6.28 10.81 5.18
N PHE A 91 -5.09 10.23 5.36
CA PHE A 91 -4.15 10.02 4.25
C PHE A 91 -4.62 8.93 3.28
N GLU A 92 -5.26 7.86 3.77
CA GLU A 92 -5.94 6.87 2.91
C GLU A 92 -7.04 7.53 2.06
N ILE A 93 -7.86 8.41 2.65
CA ILE A 93 -8.88 9.17 1.89
C ILE A 93 -8.22 10.00 0.79
N ALA A 94 -7.12 10.68 1.07
CA ALA A 94 -6.40 11.47 0.06
C ALA A 94 -5.83 10.58 -1.05
N ALA A 95 -5.22 9.45 -0.69
CA ALA A 95 -4.68 8.47 -1.64
C ALA A 95 -5.79 7.88 -2.53
N LEU A 96 -6.86 7.34 -1.94
CA LEU A 96 -7.97 6.77 -2.70
C LEU A 96 -8.69 7.83 -3.54
N THR A 97 -8.83 9.07 -3.07
CA THR A 97 -9.36 10.18 -3.87
C THR A 97 -8.55 10.34 -5.16
N ALA A 98 -7.23 10.37 -5.08
CA ALA A 98 -6.37 10.48 -6.26
C ALA A 98 -6.52 9.28 -7.19
N VAL A 99 -6.58 8.06 -6.65
CA VAL A 99 -6.85 6.83 -7.42
C VAL A 99 -8.17 6.94 -8.18
N LEU A 100 -9.27 7.31 -7.51
CA LEU A 100 -10.59 7.42 -8.14
C LEU A 100 -10.64 8.54 -9.20
N VAL A 101 -9.98 9.68 -8.96
CA VAL A 101 -9.85 10.77 -9.92
C VAL A 101 -9.17 10.29 -11.20
N PHE A 102 -8.04 9.59 -11.09
CA PHE A 102 -7.32 9.10 -12.26
C PHE A 102 -8.05 7.91 -12.92
N THR A 103 -8.72 7.06 -12.16
CA THR A 103 -9.61 6.01 -12.68
C THR A 103 -10.69 6.61 -13.56
N LYS A 104 -11.43 7.58 -13.04
CA LYS A 104 -12.48 8.26 -13.82
C LYS A 104 -11.94 8.96 -15.06
N LYS A 105 -10.82 9.69 -14.93
CA LYS A 105 -10.18 10.35 -16.08
C LYS A 105 -9.73 9.33 -17.12
N THR A 106 -9.22 8.18 -16.72
CA THR A 106 -8.82 7.10 -17.62
C THR A 106 -10.04 6.52 -18.35
N MET A 107 -11.08 6.13 -17.62
CA MET A 107 -12.30 5.56 -18.21
C MET A 107 -12.99 6.55 -19.16
N ARG A 108 -12.97 7.83 -18.84
CA ARG A 108 -13.55 8.91 -19.66
C ARG A 108 -12.95 9.02 -21.07
N LEU A 109 -11.81 8.36 -21.32
CA LEU A 109 -11.22 8.26 -22.66
C LEU A 109 -11.98 7.28 -23.58
N TRP A 110 -12.85 6.43 -23.04
CA TRP A 110 -13.59 5.40 -23.78
C TRP A 110 -15.10 5.43 -23.61
N VAL A 111 -15.61 6.02 -22.51
CA VAL A 111 -17.04 6.00 -22.15
C VAL A 111 -17.56 7.38 -21.79
N SER A 112 -18.89 7.52 -21.68
CA SER A 112 -19.58 8.76 -21.24
C SER A 112 -19.16 9.19 -19.83
N LYS A 113 -19.57 10.39 -19.43
CA LYS A 113 -19.28 10.92 -18.10
C LYS A 113 -19.96 10.08 -17.01
N GLU A 114 -21.19 9.70 -17.23
CA GLU A 114 -22.04 8.93 -16.32
C GLU A 114 -21.46 7.53 -16.13
N SER A 115 -21.13 6.85 -17.21
CA SER A 115 -20.50 5.53 -17.17
C SER A 115 -19.10 5.55 -16.55
N ALA A 116 -18.33 6.63 -16.74
CA ALA A 116 -17.06 6.79 -16.06
C ALA A 116 -17.22 6.93 -14.55
N TRP A 117 -18.25 7.64 -14.06
CA TRP A 117 -18.60 7.70 -12.64
C TRP A 117 -19.04 6.33 -12.11
N ALA A 118 -19.93 5.66 -12.82
CA ALA A 118 -20.41 4.33 -12.50
C ALA A 118 -19.25 3.32 -12.35
N GLY A 119 -18.36 3.28 -13.35
CA GLY A 119 -17.20 2.41 -13.32
C GLY A 119 -16.19 2.75 -12.23
N THR A 120 -16.05 4.04 -11.91
CA THR A 120 -15.18 4.48 -10.81
C THR A 120 -15.72 4.00 -9.46
N ALA A 121 -17.03 4.09 -9.25
CA ALA A 121 -17.70 3.60 -8.04
C ALA A 121 -17.54 2.07 -7.91
N ILE A 122 -17.82 1.33 -8.99
CA ILE A 122 -17.65 -0.13 -9.02
C ILE A 122 -16.19 -0.51 -8.75
N PHE A 123 -15.23 0.15 -9.40
CA PHE A 123 -13.81 -0.09 -9.22
C PHE A 123 -13.39 0.07 -7.75
N GLY A 124 -13.73 1.20 -7.13
CA GLY A 124 -13.40 1.46 -5.72
C GLY A 124 -13.97 0.39 -4.81
N ALA A 125 -15.25 0.02 -4.98
CA ALA A 125 -15.88 -1.03 -4.19
C ALA A 125 -15.17 -2.38 -4.36
N CYS A 126 -14.91 -2.81 -5.61
CA CYS A 126 -14.26 -4.09 -5.90
C CYS A 126 -12.83 -4.17 -5.32
N VAL A 127 -12.10 -3.06 -5.30
CA VAL A 127 -10.74 -3.02 -4.71
C VAL A 127 -10.80 -3.13 -3.20
N LEU A 128 -11.66 -2.36 -2.54
CA LEU A 128 -11.67 -2.27 -1.08
C LEU A 128 -12.25 -3.49 -0.37
N ILE A 129 -13.10 -4.28 -1.04
CA ILE A 129 -13.57 -5.57 -0.48
C ILE A 129 -12.62 -6.73 -0.78
N SER A 130 -11.55 -6.51 -1.53
CA SER A 130 -10.60 -7.56 -1.91
C SER A 130 -9.67 -7.94 -0.76
N ARG A 131 -9.15 -9.16 -0.79
CA ARG A 131 -8.14 -9.61 0.16
C ARG A 131 -6.84 -8.80 0.08
N SER A 132 -6.51 -8.25 -1.10
CA SER A 132 -5.29 -7.47 -1.26
C SER A 132 -5.36 -6.06 -0.69
N PHE A 133 -6.55 -5.50 -0.47
CA PHE A 133 -6.69 -4.29 0.34
C PHE A 133 -6.39 -4.57 1.82
N ALA A 134 -6.62 -5.83 2.24
CA ALA A 134 -6.39 -6.31 3.61
C ALA A 134 -7.11 -5.45 4.65
N ARG A 135 -6.35 -4.82 5.55
CA ARG A 135 -6.87 -4.01 6.66
C ARG A 135 -6.84 -2.50 6.37
N GLY A 136 -6.36 -2.12 5.19
CA GLY A 136 -5.94 -0.75 4.86
C GLY A 136 -4.49 -0.51 5.24
N ASP A 137 -3.98 0.68 4.92
CA ASP A 137 -2.66 1.18 5.31
C ASP A 137 -1.46 0.40 4.74
N SER A 138 -1.63 -0.21 3.57
CA SER A 138 -0.51 -0.88 2.93
C SER A 138 0.37 0.09 2.12
N ALA A 139 1.67 -0.21 2.02
CA ALA A 139 2.58 0.53 1.15
C ALA A 139 2.11 0.52 -0.32
N GLU A 140 1.50 -0.59 -0.76
CA GLU A 140 0.91 -0.75 -2.07
C GLU A 140 -0.25 0.24 -2.29
N GLU A 141 -1.09 0.44 -1.28
CA GLU A 141 -2.19 1.40 -1.32
C GLU A 141 -1.68 2.82 -1.59
N PHE A 142 -0.65 3.25 -0.86
CA PHE A 142 -0.02 4.56 -1.06
C PHE A 142 0.77 4.68 -2.38
N CYS A 143 1.09 3.56 -3.05
CA CYS A 143 1.64 3.58 -4.41
C CYS A 143 0.56 3.77 -5.49
N LEU A 144 -0.69 3.32 -5.27
CA LEU A 144 -1.76 3.35 -6.29
C LEU A 144 -2.00 4.72 -6.94
N PRO A 145 -1.99 5.86 -6.23
CA PRO A 145 -2.15 7.18 -6.84
C PRO A 145 -1.17 7.44 -7.96
N PHE A 146 0.09 7.08 -7.76
CA PHE A 146 1.18 7.30 -8.72
C PHE A 146 1.07 6.34 -9.92
N LEU A 147 0.71 5.08 -9.66
CA LEU A 147 0.50 4.07 -10.71
C LEU A 147 -0.69 4.44 -11.60
N MET A 148 -1.83 4.83 -11.01
CA MET A 148 -3.02 5.27 -11.76
C MET A 148 -2.76 6.56 -12.56
N ALA A 149 -2.03 7.51 -11.97
CA ALA A 149 -1.62 8.73 -12.67
C ALA A 149 -0.73 8.41 -13.87
N ALA A 150 0.21 7.49 -13.73
CA ALA A 150 1.11 7.07 -14.81
C ALA A 150 0.33 6.45 -15.97
N LEU A 151 -0.59 5.51 -15.69
CA LEU A 151 -1.47 4.93 -16.72
C LEU A 151 -2.34 5.98 -17.39
N TYR A 152 -2.91 6.92 -16.63
CA TYR A 152 -3.67 8.03 -17.22
C TYR A 152 -2.82 8.87 -18.17
N VAL A 153 -1.59 9.22 -17.80
CA VAL A 153 -0.67 10.01 -18.66
C VAL A 153 -0.44 9.30 -19.99
N VAL A 154 -0.16 7.98 -19.94
CA VAL A 154 0.05 7.16 -21.13
C VAL A 154 -1.22 7.06 -21.99
N CYS A 155 -2.35 6.72 -21.38
CA CYS A 155 -3.62 6.56 -22.08
C CYS A 155 -4.10 7.87 -22.71
N ALA A 156 -4.04 8.98 -21.95
CA ALA A 156 -4.45 10.30 -22.43
C ALA A 156 -3.55 10.81 -23.57
N HIS A 157 -2.26 10.46 -23.55
CA HIS A 157 -1.38 10.76 -24.67
C HIS A 157 -1.75 9.95 -25.90
N ALA A 158 -1.86 8.63 -25.76
CA ALA A 158 -2.14 7.73 -26.88
C ALA A 158 -3.50 7.98 -27.56
N LYS A 159 -4.46 8.58 -26.85
CA LYS A 159 -5.76 8.98 -27.40
C LYS A 159 -5.74 10.33 -28.15
N ARG A 160 -4.72 11.14 -27.93
CA ARG A 160 -4.63 12.50 -28.55
C ARG A 160 -3.55 12.60 -29.60
N CYS A 161 -2.54 11.78 -29.50
CA CYS A 161 -1.35 11.82 -30.34
C CYS A 161 -0.98 10.43 -30.80
N GLU A 162 -0.55 10.32 -32.03
CA GLU A 162 0.11 9.10 -32.52
C GLU A 162 1.60 9.11 -32.11
N GLY A 163 2.05 8.02 -31.48
CA GLY A 163 3.45 7.83 -31.17
C GLY A 163 3.78 7.76 -29.69
N THR A 164 5.04 7.99 -29.40
CA THR A 164 5.65 7.86 -28.07
C THR A 164 5.53 9.14 -27.25
N LEU A 165 5.74 9.04 -25.94
CA LEU A 165 5.69 10.20 -25.03
C LEU A 165 6.80 11.22 -25.32
N SER A 166 6.49 12.48 -25.11
CA SER A 166 7.48 13.56 -25.12
C SER A 166 8.37 13.49 -23.85
N ALA A 167 9.57 14.10 -23.92
CA ALA A 167 10.47 14.17 -22.78
C ALA A 167 9.82 14.80 -21.51
N LYS A 168 8.95 15.80 -21.67
CA LYS A 168 8.20 16.39 -20.56
C LYS A 168 7.27 15.36 -19.87
N LYS A 169 6.61 14.49 -20.64
CA LYS A 169 5.75 13.43 -20.08
C LYS A 169 6.61 12.30 -19.48
N MET A 170 7.77 11.99 -20.05
CA MET A 170 8.73 11.05 -19.46
C MET A 170 9.26 11.56 -18.12
N LEU A 171 9.54 12.86 -18.00
CA LEU A 171 9.91 13.48 -16.73
C LEU A 171 8.78 13.34 -15.68
N VAL A 172 7.52 13.58 -16.06
CA VAL A 172 6.38 13.37 -15.16
C VAL A 172 6.28 11.90 -14.73
N LEU A 173 6.42 10.94 -15.66
CA LEU A 173 6.48 9.51 -15.31
C LEU A 173 7.63 9.20 -14.35
N GLY A 174 8.79 9.84 -14.55
CA GLY A 174 9.92 9.74 -13.64
C GLY A 174 9.58 10.21 -12.23
N VAL A 175 8.93 11.38 -12.09
CA VAL A 175 8.48 11.88 -10.77
C VAL A 175 7.55 10.88 -10.09
N LEU A 176 6.57 10.36 -10.82
CA LEU A 176 5.64 9.34 -10.28
C LEU A 176 6.37 8.06 -9.87
N ALA A 177 7.34 7.62 -10.67
CA ALA A 177 8.20 6.48 -10.34
C ALA A 177 9.07 6.75 -9.11
N GLY A 178 9.63 7.93 -8.99
CA GLY A 178 10.46 8.31 -7.83
C GLY A 178 9.63 8.37 -6.53
N CYS A 179 8.40 8.91 -6.56
CA CYS A 179 7.49 8.84 -5.42
C CYS A 179 7.17 7.38 -5.04
N THR A 180 6.92 6.52 -6.04
CA THR A 180 6.70 5.09 -5.80
C THR A 180 7.96 4.43 -5.22
N ALA A 181 9.14 4.76 -5.73
CA ALA A 181 10.42 4.20 -5.28
C ALA A 181 10.72 4.51 -3.80
N VAL A 182 10.35 5.69 -3.31
CA VAL A 182 10.56 6.09 -1.91
C VAL A 182 9.40 5.67 -0.97
N ILE A 183 8.42 4.93 -1.48
CA ILE A 183 7.41 4.19 -0.70
C ILE A 183 7.75 2.71 -0.72
N LYS A 184 7.77 2.10 -1.91
CA LYS A 184 8.05 0.67 -2.11
C LYS A 184 8.62 0.43 -3.51
N TYR A 185 9.92 0.18 -3.61
CA TYR A 185 10.59 0.04 -4.92
C TYR A 185 10.11 -1.17 -5.72
N THR A 186 9.59 -2.22 -5.07
CA THR A 186 9.03 -3.38 -5.79
C THR A 186 7.78 -3.03 -6.61
N ALA A 187 7.08 -1.93 -6.30
CA ALA A 187 5.95 -1.44 -7.08
C ALA A 187 6.37 -0.73 -8.40
N LEU A 188 7.68 -0.58 -8.66
CA LEU A 188 8.19 0.05 -9.90
C LEU A 188 7.96 -0.79 -11.16
N GLY A 189 7.51 -2.04 -11.05
CA GLY A 189 7.30 -2.93 -12.20
C GLY A 189 6.48 -2.32 -13.33
N LEU A 190 5.39 -1.58 -13.00
CA LEU A 190 4.61 -0.86 -14.01
C LEU A 190 5.49 0.12 -14.81
N PHE A 191 6.30 0.93 -14.13
CA PHE A 191 7.13 1.95 -14.78
C PHE A 191 8.21 1.33 -15.67
N VAL A 192 8.78 0.19 -15.25
CA VAL A 192 9.70 -0.59 -16.09
C VAL A 192 9.02 -0.98 -17.40
N GLY A 193 7.80 -1.54 -17.36
CA GLY A 193 7.05 -1.91 -18.54
C GLY A 193 6.70 -0.72 -19.44
N LEU A 194 6.34 0.43 -18.85
CA LEU A 194 6.07 1.67 -19.60
C LEU A 194 7.33 2.21 -20.30
N CYS A 195 8.48 2.18 -19.63
CA CYS A 195 9.77 2.58 -20.19
C CYS A 195 10.22 1.64 -21.32
N LEU A 196 10.01 0.32 -21.15
CA LEU A 196 10.29 -0.65 -22.21
C LEU A 196 9.44 -0.40 -23.45
N ALA A 197 8.13 -0.15 -23.30
CA ALA A 197 7.25 0.18 -24.41
C ALA A 197 7.71 1.46 -25.15
N GLN A 198 8.08 2.49 -24.38
CA GLN A 198 8.64 3.72 -24.93
C GLN A 198 9.90 3.46 -25.73
N GLY A 199 10.88 2.73 -25.14
CA GLY A 199 12.15 2.42 -25.76
C GLY A 199 12.00 1.57 -27.04
N ILE A 200 11.19 0.51 -26.99
CA ILE A 200 10.92 -0.35 -28.15
C ILE A 200 10.34 0.46 -29.31
N CYS A 201 9.33 1.29 -29.04
CA CYS A 201 8.70 2.08 -30.10
C CYS A 201 9.66 3.12 -30.74
N LEU A 202 10.56 3.70 -29.96
CA LEU A 202 11.58 4.64 -30.47
C LEU A 202 12.68 3.91 -31.25
N LEU A 203 13.18 2.79 -30.73
CA LEU A 203 14.24 2.00 -31.39
C LEU A 203 13.77 1.39 -32.70
N VAL A 204 12.52 0.89 -32.79
CA VAL A 204 11.93 0.41 -34.04
C VAL A 204 11.89 1.53 -35.09
N ARG A 205 11.70 2.77 -34.67
CA ARG A 205 11.78 3.98 -35.54
C ARG A 205 13.21 4.46 -35.76
N ARG A 206 14.22 3.78 -35.25
CA ARG A 206 15.62 4.15 -35.26
C ARG A 206 15.91 5.52 -34.63
N ASP A 207 15.06 5.99 -33.72
CA ASP A 207 15.24 7.27 -33.02
C ASP A 207 16.03 7.05 -31.70
N VAL A 208 17.32 6.80 -31.85
CA VAL A 208 18.25 6.63 -30.72
C VAL A 208 18.34 7.89 -29.86
N ARG A 209 18.30 9.07 -30.50
CA ARG A 209 18.35 10.37 -29.80
C ARG A 209 17.10 10.56 -28.93
N GLY A 210 15.91 10.22 -29.46
CA GLY A 210 14.66 10.24 -28.72
C GLY A 210 14.66 9.26 -27.55
N THR A 211 15.25 8.07 -27.74
CA THR A 211 15.41 7.06 -26.68
C THR A 211 16.25 7.60 -25.53
N LEU A 212 17.44 8.15 -25.84
CA LEU A 212 18.33 8.71 -24.82
C LEU A 212 17.69 9.90 -24.09
N LYS A 213 17.05 10.81 -24.85
CA LYS A 213 16.33 11.96 -24.27
C LYS A 213 15.18 11.52 -23.35
N SER A 214 14.45 10.46 -23.71
CA SER A 214 13.39 9.89 -22.88
C SER A 214 13.94 9.28 -21.59
N ALA A 215 15.03 8.52 -21.68
CA ALA A 215 15.70 7.91 -20.53
C ALA A 215 16.23 8.98 -19.55
N VAL A 216 16.95 9.97 -20.06
CA VAL A 216 17.48 11.08 -19.23
C VAL A 216 16.33 11.86 -18.55
N ALA A 217 15.27 12.17 -19.30
CA ALA A 217 14.12 12.87 -18.72
C ALA A 217 13.41 12.04 -17.63
N PHE A 218 13.25 10.72 -17.83
CA PHE A 218 12.67 9.83 -16.82
C PHE A 218 13.55 9.76 -15.56
N LEU A 219 14.86 9.54 -15.71
CA LEU A 219 15.79 9.47 -14.57
C LEU A 219 15.88 10.80 -13.82
N ALA A 220 15.92 11.93 -14.54
CA ALA A 220 15.88 13.25 -13.93
C ALA A 220 14.58 13.47 -13.13
N GLY A 221 13.44 13.04 -13.69
CA GLY A 221 12.17 13.08 -12.99
C GLY A 221 12.16 12.21 -11.73
N MET A 222 12.71 11.00 -11.82
CA MET A 222 12.79 10.05 -10.69
C MET A 222 13.69 10.58 -9.57
N ALA A 223 14.75 11.29 -9.90
CA ALA A 223 15.65 11.89 -8.93
C ALA A 223 14.97 12.98 -8.07
N LEU A 224 13.99 13.71 -8.60
CA LEU A 224 13.36 14.84 -7.89
C LEU A 224 12.75 14.44 -6.54
N PRO A 225 11.92 13.40 -6.40
CA PRO A 225 11.41 12.99 -5.09
C PRO A 225 12.38 12.15 -4.26
N VAL A 226 13.45 11.61 -4.86
CA VAL A 226 14.48 10.81 -4.16
C VAL A 226 15.53 11.71 -3.49
N LEU A 227 15.99 12.75 -4.18
CA LEU A 227 17.04 13.65 -3.70
C LEU A 227 16.77 14.28 -2.32
N PRO A 228 15.56 14.75 -1.98
CA PRO A 228 15.29 15.29 -0.66
C PRO A 228 15.58 14.30 0.47
N TRP A 229 15.29 13.01 0.27
CA TRP A 229 15.58 11.97 1.25
C TRP A 229 17.07 11.70 1.39
N LEU A 230 17.80 11.65 0.28
CA LEU A 230 19.26 11.50 0.33
C LEU A 230 19.92 12.67 1.07
N LEU A 231 19.46 13.90 0.82
CA LEU A 231 19.94 15.09 1.53
C LEU A 231 19.57 15.06 3.02
N TYR A 232 18.36 14.64 3.35
CA TYR A 232 17.91 14.47 4.74
C TYR A 232 18.80 13.47 5.50
N PHE A 233 19.00 12.27 4.94
CA PHE A 233 19.84 11.26 5.58
C PHE A 233 21.33 11.69 5.64
N ALA A 234 21.82 12.39 4.63
CA ALA A 234 23.17 12.94 4.64
C ALA A 234 23.36 13.96 5.77
N ALA A 235 22.41 14.89 5.93
CA ALA A 235 22.45 15.91 6.97
C ALA A 235 22.41 15.33 8.39
N HIS A 236 21.83 14.13 8.57
CA HIS A 236 21.71 13.45 9.86
C HIS A 236 22.75 12.33 10.06
N GLY A 237 23.70 12.15 9.12
CA GLY A 237 24.70 11.07 9.20
C GLY A 237 24.12 9.65 9.03
N ALA A 238 22.90 9.52 8.49
CA ALA A 238 22.12 8.27 8.39
C ALA A 238 22.05 7.66 6.98
N LEU A 239 22.94 8.08 6.04
CA LEU A 239 22.93 7.55 4.67
C LEU A 239 23.22 6.05 4.61
N TYR A 240 24.17 5.59 5.43
CA TYR A 240 24.52 4.19 5.49
C TYR A 240 23.38 3.35 6.10
N ASP A 241 22.75 3.84 7.16
CA ASP A 241 21.56 3.19 7.76
C ASP A 241 20.43 3.09 6.74
N ALA A 242 20.15 4.17 5.99
CA ALA A 242 19.12 4.19 4.96
C ALA A 242 19.41 3.22 3.81
N TYR A 243 20.66 3.16 3.34
CA TYR A 243 21.09 2.20 2.33
C TYR A 243 20.95 0.76 2.85
N THR A 244 21.45 0.50 4.05
CA THR A 244 21.44 -0.84 4.65
C THR A 244 20.01 -1.32 4.89
N ALA A 245 19.17 -0.52 5.54
CA ALA A 245 17.81 -0.91 5.88
C ALA A 245 16.90 -1.04 4.64
N TYR A 246 16.91 -0.03 3.76
CA TYR A 246 15.94 0.01 2.66
C TYR A 246 16.38 -0.74 1.40
N ILE A 247 17.69 -0.82 1.14
CA ILE A 247 18.21 -1.44 -0.09
C ILE A 247 18.89 -2.77 0.20
N HIS A 248 19.98 -2.75 0.99
CA HIS A 248 20.83 -3.92 1.18
C HIS A 248 20.08 -5.09 1.82
N ASN A 249 19.44 -4.87 2.98
CA ASN A 249 18.79 -5.95 3.71
C ASN A 249 17.58 -6.52 2.96
N ASN A 250 16.82 -5.67 2.26
CA ASN A 250 15.70 -6.12 1.44
C ASN A 250 16.13 -6.94 0.21
N ILE A 251 17.31 -6.71 -0.34
CA ILE A 251 17.80 -7.43 -1.54
C ILE A 251 18.56 -8.70 -1.14
N PHE A 252 19.38 -8.63 -0.09
CA PHE A 252 20.35 -9.68 0.22
C PHE A 252 20.01 -10.52 1.46
N LEU A 253 19.25 -9.98 2.43
CA LEU A 253 18.92 -10.68 3.68
C LEU A 253 17.45 -11.08 3.79
N TYR A 254 16.59 -10.56 2.92
CA TYR A 254 15.20 -11.00 2.89
C TYR A 254 15.08 -12.36 2.20
N HIS A 255 15.21 -13.42 2.99
CA HIS A 255 15.25 -14.79 2.46
C HIS A 255 13.85 -15.27 2.09
N ALA A 256 13.70 -15.63 0.82
CA ALA A 256 12.55 -16.35 0.35
C ALA A 256 12.95 -17.80 0.04
N ALA A 257 12.16 -18.75 0.49
CA ALA A 257 12.37 -20.16 0.13
C ALA A 257 12.34 -20.34 -1.40
N PRO A 258 13.23 -21.18 -1.97
CA PRO A 258 13.20 -21.50 -3.39
C PRO A 258 11.81 -21.99 -3.81
N ARG A 259 11.29 -21.49 -4.93
CA ARG A 259 9.97 -21.87 -5.45
C ARG A 259 10.10 -22.61 -6.75
N THR A 260 9.28 -23.66 -6.91
CA THR A 260 9.11 -24.31 -8.20
C THR A 260 8.17 -23.50 -9.10
N LEU A 261 8.25 -23.72 -10.41
CA LEU A 261 7.30 -23.11 -11.35
C LEU A 261 5.84 -23.47 -10.99
N THR A 262 5.62 -24.68 -10.50
CA THR A 262 4.30 -25.14 -10.05
C THR A 262 3.80 -24.31 -8.85
N ASP A 263 4.68 -23.99 -7.88
CA ASP A 263 4.30 -23.16 -6.72
C ASP A 263 4.00 -21.72 -7.14
N MET A 264 4.76 -21.19 -8.10
CA MET A 264 4.46 -19.87 -8.67
C MET A 264 3.10 -19.83 -9.35
N ILE A 265 2.77 -20.82 -10.19
CA ILE A 265 1.46 -20.91 -10.85
C ILE A 265 0.34 -21.05 -9.82
N LYS A 266 0.50 -21.92 -8.82
CA LYS A 266 -0.48 -22.05 -7.72
C LYS A 266 -0.70 -20.72 -6.98
N THR A 267 0.37 -20.00 -6.69
CA THR A 267 0.31 -18.68 -6.03
C THR A 267 -0.43 -17.66 -6.89
N ILE A 268 -0.14 -17.59 -8.19
CA ILE A 268 -0.83 -16.67 -9.13
C ILE A 268 -2.32 -16.99 -9.18
N VAL A 269 -2.68 -18.28 -9.36
CA VAL A 269 -4.08 -18.70 -9.42
C VAL A 269 -4.81 -18.44 -8.11
N SER A 270 -4.23 -18.85 -6.97
CA SER A 270 -4.79 -18.62 -5.65
C SER A 270 -4.98 -17.12 -5.37
N THR A 271 -3.99 -16.30 -5.69
CA THR A 271 -4.07 -14.84 -5.57
C THR A 271 -5.19 -14.27 -6.43
N GLY A 272 -5.31 -14.72 -7.67
CA GLY A 272 -6.39 -14.31 -8.58
C GLY A 272 -7.77 -14.63 -8.03
N LEU A 273 -7.95 -15.83 -7.47
CA LEU A 273 -9.21 -16.26 -6.87
C LEU A 273 -9.57 -15.47 -5.60
N HIS A 274 -8.60 -15.23 -4.72
CA HIS A 274 -8.81 -14.44 -3.50
C HIS A 274 -9.10 -12.96 -3.77
N ASN A 275 -8.74 -12.46 -4.95
CA ASN A 275 -8.96 -11.09 -5.40
C ASN A 275 -9.91 -11.01 -6.60
N ILE A 276 -10.84 -11.96 -6.72
CA ILE A 276 -11.71 -12.12 -7.90
C ILE A 276 -12.53 -10.87 -8.21
N SER A 277 -12.82 -10.05 -7.20
CA SER A 277 -13.56 -8.80 -7.34
C SER A 277 -12.95 -7.83 -8.37
N TRP A 278 -11.63 -7.81 -8.51
CA TRP A 278 -10.92 -6.96 -9.48
C TRP A 278 -9.96 -7.73 -10.42
N SER A 279 -9.46 -8.91 -10.04
CA SER A 279 -8.39 -9.61 -10.77
C SER A 279 -8.81 -10.00 -12.18
N LEU A 280 -10.01 -10.58 -12.35
CA LEU A 280 -10.55 -10.89 -13.67
C LEU A 280 -10.71 -9.64 -14.54
N LEU A 281 -11.15 -8.53 -13.93
CA LEU A 281 -11.27 -7.25 -14.64
C LEU A 281 -9.90 -6.73 -15.09
N ALA A 282 -8.87 -6.87 -14.26
CA ALA A 282 -7.51 -6.44 -14.59
C ALA A 282 -6.91 -7.27 -15.74
N VAL A 283 -7.02 -8.60 -15.67
CA VAL A 283 -6.54 -9.49 -16.73
C VAL A 283 -7.31 -9.23 -18.04
N ALA A 284 -8.64 -9.26 -17.99
CA ALA A 284 -9.46 -9.01 -19.18
C ALA A 284 -9.22 -7.60 -19.75
N GLY A 285 -9.08 -6.59 -18.91
CA GLY A 285 -8.78 -5.22 -19.32
C GLY A 285 -7.44 -5.11 -20.05
N THR A 286 -6.40 -5.74 -19.52
CA THR A 286 -5.07 -5.81 -20.13
C THR A 286 -5.15 -6.46 -21.51
N VAL A 287 -5.77 -7.66 -21.59
CA VAL A 287 -5.92 -8.38 -22.85
C VAL A 287 -6.70 -7.54 -23.87
N LEU A 288 -7.87 -7.02 -23.49
CA LEU A 288 -8.74 -6.24 -24.38
C LEU A 288 -8.01 -5.04 -25.00
N VAL A 289 -7.22 -4.27 -24.21
CA VAL A 289 -6.45 -3.14 -24.74
C VAL A 289 -5.32 -3.64 -25.64
N SER A 290 -4.60 -4.69 -25.22
CA SER A 290 -3.43 -5.21 -25.94
C SER A 290 -3.75 -5.77 -27.33
N ILE A 291 -4.95 -6.37 -27.52
CA ILE A 291 -5.36 -6.97 -28.81
C ILE A 291 -6.17 -6.00 -29.68
N ARG A 292 -6.67 -4.89 -29.13
CA ARG A 292 -7.58 -3.98 -29.83
C ARG A 292 -6.86 -3.20 -30.94
N LYS A 293 -7.05 -3.58 -32.20
CA LYS A 293 -6.38 -2.97 -33.36
C LYS A 293 -6.66 -1.47 -33.55
N ARG A 294 -7.74 -0.96 -32.96
CA ARG A 294 -8.07 0.49 -32.99
C ARG A 294 -7.21 1.34 -32.06
N GLU A 295 -6.53 0.72 -31.11
CA GLU A 295 -5.61 1.40 -30.22
C GLU A 295 -4.21 1.50 -30.85
N SER A 296 -3.46 2.56 -30.53
CA SER A 296 -2.11 2.72 -31.04
C SER A 296 -1.19 1.58 -30.57
N VAL A 297 -0.21 1.21 -31.39
CA VAL A 297 0.78 0.18 -31.03
C VAL A 297 1.46 0.51 -29.73
N TYR A 298 1.78 1.78 -29.50
CA TYR A 298 2.38 2.25 -28.27
C TYR A 298 1.52 1.95 -27.04
N LEU A 299 0.21 2.27 -27.07
CA LEU A 299 -0.69 2.00 -25.95
C LEU A 299 -0.81 0.49 -25.67
N ARG A 300 -0.93 -0.30 -26.72
CA ARG A 300 -1.04 -1.76 -26.61
C ARG A 300 0.18 -2.37 -25.96
N LEU A 301 1.39 -1.95 -26.38
CA LEU A 301 2.66 -2.39 -25.78
C LEU A 301 2.79 -1.87 -24.36
N ALA A 302 2.45 -0.60 -24.09
CA ALA A 302 2.57 0.00 -22.77
C ALA A 302 1.70 -0.72 -21.72
N VAL A 303 0.44 -1.04 -22.06
CA VAL A 303 -0.47 -1.77 -21.15
C VAL A 303 0.00 -3.22 -20.98
N MET A 304 0.39 -3.91 -22.06
CA MET A 304 0.85 -5.30 -21.99
C MET A 304 2.15 -5.42 -21.18
N LEU A 305 3.18 -4.65 -21.52
CA LEU A 305 4.47 -4.72 -20.82
C LEU A 305 4.36 -4.16 -19.41
N GLY A 306 3.53 -3.12 -19.19
CA GLY A 306 3.23 -2.60 -17.85
C GLY A 306 2.64 -3.68 -16.95
N ALA A 307 1.66 -4.44 -17.43
CA ALA A 307 1.05 -5.53 -16.67
C ALA A 307 1.99 -6.72 -16.44
N LEU A 308 2.76 -7.10 -17.46
CA LEU A 308 3.73 -8.20 -17.35
C LEU A 308 4.84 -7.84 -16.35
N CYS A 309 5.44 -6.65 -16.43
CA CYS A 309 6.50 -6.24 -15.52
C CYS A 309 5.98 -6.00 -14.09
N ALA A 310 4.77 -5.44 -13.93
CA ALA A 310 4.13 -5.31 -12.63
C ALA A 310 3.82 -6.68 -12.01
N GLY A 311 3.28 -7.62 -12.79
CA GLY A 311 3.05 -9.00 -12.36
C GLY A 311 4.36 -9.70 -12.00
N ALA A 312 5.40 -9.55 -12.81
CA ALA A 312 6.73 -10.09 -12.51
C ALA A 312 7.27 -9.55 -11.17
N ALA A 313 7.17 -8.24 -10.94
CA ALA A 313 7.62 -7.63 -9.69
C ALA A 313 6.85 -8.13 -8.45
N VAL A 314 5.57 -8.52 -8.60
CA VAL A 314 4.76 -9.09 -7.53
C VAL A 314 5.07 -10.57 -7.30
N PHE A 315 5.21 -11.37 -8.36
CA PHE A 315 5.21 -12.84 -8.25
C PHE A 315 6.59 -13.50 -8.35
N LEU A 316 7.62 -12.82 -8.89
CA LEU A 316 8.97 -13.37 -8.96
C LEU A 316 9.71 -13.39 -7.62
N PRO A 317 9.54 -12.41 -6.70
CA PRO A 317 10.10 -12.52 -5.36
C PRO A 317 9.55 -13.77 -4.65
N GLY A 318 10.36 -14.40 -3.79
CA GLY A 318 10.04 -15.67 -3.21
C GLY A 318 8.77 -15.71 -2.36
N THR A 319 8.51 -14.68 -1.53
CA THR A 319 7.29 -14.59 -0.71
C THR A 319 6.30 -13.60 -1.33
N VAL A 320 5.04 -14.01 -1.45
CA VAL A 320 3.95 -13.13 -1.93
C VAL A 320 2.93 -12.97 -0.80
N TYR A 321 2.96 -11.82 -0.15
CA TYR A 321 1.97 -11.48 0.86
C TYR A 321 0.62 -11.09 0.21
N PRO A 322 -0.51 -11.26 0.93
CA PRO A 322 -1.84 -11.02 0.38
C PRO A 322 -2.05 -9.63 -0.23
N TYR A 323 -1.37 -8.60 0.27
CA TYR A 323 -1.49 -7.21 -0.17
C TYR A 323 -0.60 -6.83 -1.36
N TYR A 324 0.46 -7.58 -1.67
CA TYR A 324 1.36 -7.29 -2.81
C TYR A 324 0.64 -7.17 -4.16
N PRO A 325 -0.37 -8.01 -4.48
CA PRO A 325 -1.07 -7.94 -5.75
C PRO A 325 -1.94 -6.69 -5.93
N LEU A 326 -2.18 -5.90 -4.89
CA LEU A 326 -3.03 -4.71 -4.94
C LEU A 326 -2.64 -3.76 -6.08
N VAL A 327 -1.34 -3.60 -6.35
CA VAL A 327 -0.82 -2.75 -7.44
C VAL A 327 -1.33 -3.16 -8.83
N LEU A 328 -1.79 -4.40 -9.02
CA LEU A 328 -2.31 -4.90 -10.29
C LEU A 328 -3.75 -4.47 -10.57
N CYS A 329 -4.49 -3.99 -9.57
CA CYS A 329 -5.87 -3.53 -9.75
C CYS A 329 -5.97 -2.35 -10.73
N VAL A 330 -4.88 -1.61 -10.95
CA VAL A 330 -4.82 -0.44 -11.84
C VAL A 330 -5.18 -0.75 -13.31
N PHE A 331 -5.19 -2.03 -13.70
CA PHE A 331 -5.61 -2.47 -15.03
C PHE A 331 -7.11 -2.79 -15.14
N ALA A 332 -7.83 -2.92 -14.02
CA ALA A 332 -9.26 -3.25 -14.00
C ALA A 332 -10.15 -2.19 -14.69
N PRO A 333 -9.86 -0.87 -14.61
CA PRO A 333 -10.65 0.15 -15.28
C PRO A 333 -10.81 -0.03 -16.79
N PHE A 334 -9.86 -0.70 -17.47
CA PHE A 334 -9.95 -0.96 -18.90
C PHE A 334 -11.09 -1.93 -19.26
N CYS A 335 -11.27 -2.99 -18.47
CA CYS A 335 -12.38 -3.92 -18.66
C CYS A 335 -13.72 -3.26 -18.29
N LEU A 336 -13.77 -2.54 -17.17
CA LEU A 336 -14.97 -1.80 -16.76
C LEU A 336 -15.41 -0.80 -17.83
N ALA A 337 -14.48 -0.06 -18.41
CA ALA A 337 -14.80 0.84 -19.52
C ALA A 337 -15.37 0.09 -20.75
N ALA A 338 -14.81 -1.07 -21.08
CA ALA A 338 -15.31 -1.89 -22.20
C ALA A 338 -16.71 -2.45 -21.94
N LEU A 339 -16.99 -2.88 -20.70
CA LEU A 339 -18.31 -3.37 -20.29
C LEU A 339 -19.34 -2.22 -20.28
N LEU A 340 -19.00 -1.11 -19.68
CA LEU A 340 -19.91 0.06 -19.58
C LEU A 340 -20.20 0.69 -20.95
N ALA A 341 -19.26 0.65 -21.90
CA ALA A 341 -19.51 1.05 -23.28
C ALA A 341 -20.60 0.19 -23.98
N LYS A 342 -20.81 -1.04 -23.53
CA LYS A 342 -21.93 -1.88 -23.98
C LYS A 342 -23.21 -1.55 -23.21
N VAL A 343 -23.10 -1.37 -21.89
CA VAL A 343 -24.23 -1.05 -21.02
C VAL A 343 -24.88 0.28 -21.43
N GLU A 344 -24.10 1.30 -21.80
CA GLU A 344 -24.61 2.60 -22.32
C GLU A 344 -25.59 2.46 -23.49
N ARG A 345 -25.52 1.35 -24.24
CA ARG A 345 -26.41 1.09 -25.37
C ARG A 345 -27.70 0.38 -24.97
N LEU A 346 -27.72 -0.23 -23.78
CA LEU A 346 -28.80 -1.10 -23.30
C LEU A 346 -29.63 -0.43 -22.20
N MET A 347 -29.05 0.47 -21.43
CA MET A 347 -29.69 1.09 -20.28
C MET A 347 -29.78 2.60 -20.44
N SER A 348 -30.85 3.19 -19.92
CA SER A 348 -30.99 4.66 -19.87
C SER A 348 -29.98 5.27 -18.89
N ARG A 349 -29.58 6.51 -19.14
CA ARG A 349 -28.63 7.26 -18.30
C ARG A 349 -29.11 7.48 -16.86
N GLU A 350 -30.40 7.39 -16.63
CA GLU A 350 -31.05 7.60 -15.33
C GLU A 350 -31.01 6.34 -14.46
N VAL A 351 -31.15 5.16 -15.09
CA VAL A 351 -31.16 3.86 -14.40
C VAL A 351 -29.77 3.43 -13.95
N LEU A 352 -28.74 3.70 -14.76
CA LEU A 352 -27.35 3.27 -14.46
C LEU A 352 -26.84 3.71 -13.08
N PRO A 353 -26.99 4.98 -12.64
CA PRO A 353 -26.56 5.38 -11.30
C PRO A 353 -27.28 4.63 -10.18
N VAL A 354 -28.57 4.37 -10.31
CA VAL A 354 -29.37 3.65 -9.31
C VAL A 354 -28.86 2.22 -9.16
N VAL A 355 -28.67 1.52 -10.29
CA VAL A 355 -28.13 0.14 -10.28
C VAL A 355 -26.75 0.10 -9.64
N VAL A 356 -25.89 1.06 -9.95
CA VAL A 356 -24.53 1.13 -9.35
C VAL A 356 -24.59 1.43 -7.86
N CYS A 357 -25.46 2.36 -7.41
CA CYS A 357 -25.63 2.63 -5.98
C CYS A 357 -26.09 1.38 -5.23
N VAL A 358 -27.09 0.64 -5.75
CA VAL A 358 -27.56 -0.62 -5.16
C VAL A 358 -26.44 -1.64 -5.13
N PHE A 359 -25.71 -1.81 -6.25
CA PHE A 359 -24.59 -2.76 -6.33
C PHE A 359 -23.50 -2.43 -5.30
N VAL A 360 -23.08 -1.18 -5.19
CA VAL A 360 -22.06 -0.75 -4.21
C VAL A 360 -22.58 -0.93 -2.79
N ALA A 361 -23.83 -0.55 -2.51
CA ALA A 361 -24.43 -0.70 -1.18
C ALA A 361 -24.53 -2.16 -0.73
N THR A 362 -24.67 -3.10 -1.67
CA THR A 362 -24.65 -4.54 -1.37
C THR A 362 -23.24 -5.11 -1.20
N LEU A 363 -22.25 -4.54 -1.87
CA LEU A 363 -20.86 -5.00 -1.75
C LEU A 363 -20.14 -4.50 -0.49
N MET A 364 -20.33 -3.24 -0.09
CA MET A 364 -19.58 -2.63 1.01
C MET A 364 -19.72 -3.38 2.36
N PRO A 365 -20.90 -3.90 2.76
CA PRO A 365 -21.04 -4.70 3.96
C PRO A 365 -20.25 -6.02 3.96
N LEU A 366 -19.83 -6.51 2.77
CA LEU A 366 -19.02 -7.71 2.62
C LEU A 366 -17.53 -7.48 2.89
N SER A 367 -17.16 -6.29 3.39
CA SER A 367 -15.78 -6.01 3.80
C SER A 367 -15.27 -7.09 4.76
N PRO A 368 -14.07 -7.65 4.53
CA PRO A 368 -13.48 -8.66 5.42
C PRO A 368 -13.17 -8.11 6.82
N ASN A 369 -13.29 -6.80 7.01
CA ASN A 369 -13.01 -6.10 8.27
C ASN A 369 -14.26 -5.94 9.17
N ALA A 370 -15.45 -6.30 8.69
CA ALA A 370 -16.73 -6.05 9.35
C ALA A 370 -16.84 -6.62 10.79
N PHE A 371 -16.07 -7.66 11.13
CA PHE A 371 -16.12 -8.35 12.43
C PHE A 371 -15.66 -7.48 13.63
N LEU A 372 -14.82 -6.44 13.39
CA LEU A 372 -14.37 -5.51 14.44
C LEU A 372 -15.13 -4.18 14.44
N ARG A 373 -16.10 -4.00 13.55
CA ARG A 373 -16.82 -2.72 13.45
C ARG A 373 -17.69 -2.48 14.67
N GLY A 374 -17.49 -1.35 15.34
CA GLY A 374 -18.24 -0.95 16.52
C GLY A 374 -17.85 -1.68 17.82
N VAL A 375 -16.77 -2.45 17.81
CA VAL A 375 -16.15 -3.00 19.02
C VAL A 375 -15.45 -1.86 19.77
N ASN A 376 -15.51 -1.84 21.12
CA ASN A 376 -14.76 -0.90 21.93
C ASN A 376 -13.29 -1.33 22.05
N LEU A 377 -12.38 -0.39 22.24
CA LEU A 377 -10.96 -0.71 22.43
C LEU A 377 -10.74 -1.60 23.66
N ASP A 378 -11.45 -1.33 24.77
CA ASP A 378 -11.34 -2.09 26.01
C ASP A 378 -11.81 -3.55 25.88
N ASP A 379 -12.61 -3.85 24.85
CA ASP A 379 -13.06 -5.20 24.52
C ASP A 379 -12.06 -5.97 23.63
N THR A 380 -10.94 -5.33 23.23
CA THR A 380 -9.85 -5.98 22.49
C THR A 380 -8.77 -6.50 23.44
N ALA A 381 -8.02 -7.50 22.99
CA ALA A 381 -6.88 -8.01 23.76
C ALA A 381 -5.85 -6.91 24.03
N GLN A 382 -5.55 -6.09 23.03
CA GLN A 382 -4.62 -4.98 23.16
C GLN A 382 -5.07 -3.95 24.20
N GLY A 383 -6.35 -3.60 24.22
CA GLY A 383 -6.92 -2.67 25.21
C GLY A 383 -6.84 -3.24 26.64
N ARG A 384 -7.23 -4.51 26.83
CA ARG A 384 -7.15 -5.18 28.15
C ARG A 384 -5.72 -5.33 28.65
N LEU A 385 -4.75 -5.66 27.78
CA LEU A 385 -3.33 -5.75 28.15
C LEU A 385 -2.73 -4.37 28.44
N ALA A 386 -3.08 -3.36 27.66
CA ALA A 386 -2.63 -1.97 27.90
C ALA A 386 -3.10 -1.45 29.25
N ALA A 387 -4.31 -1.83 29.70
CA ALA A 387 -4.85 -1.46 31.00
C ALA A 387 -4.08 -2.06 32.21
N GLN A 388 -3.25 -3.09 31.97
CA GLN A 388 -2.35 -3.66 33.00
C GLN A 388 -1.01 -2.94 33.12
N MET A 389 -0.72 -2.01 32.19
CA MET A 389 0.55 -1.28 32.18
C MET A 389 0.45 0.04 32.97
N GLU A 390 1.53 0.38 33.65
CA GLU A 390 1.64 1.68 34.34
C GLU A 390 1.80 2.83 33.32
N PRO A 391 1.17 3.99 33.54
CA PRO A 391 1.33 5.14 32.67
C PRO A 391 2.80 5.57 32.55
N GLY A 392 3.29 5.72 31.32
CA GLY A 392 4.67 6.16 31.05
C GLY A 392 5.71 5.05 31.13
N ALA A 393 5.32 3.82 31.42
CA ALA A 393 6.23 2.67 31.43
C ALA A 393 6.80 2.38 30.03
N THR A 394 7.99 1.83 29.99
CA THR A 394 8.66 1.41 28.77
C THR A 394 8.20 0.00 28.34
N LEU A 395 8.07 -0.21 27.04
CA LEU A 395 7.62 -1.46 26.44
C LEU A 395 8.61 -1.91 25.37
N LEU A 396 8.87 -3.22 25.32
CA LEU A 396 9.46 -3.89 24.17
C LEU A 396 8.51 -4.99 23.67
N GLN A 397 8.20 -4.99 22.38
CA GLN A 397 7.52 -6.12 21.75
C GLN A 397 8.57 -7.11 21.24
N TYR A 398 8.83 -8.14 22.04
CA TYR A 398 9.72 -9.26 21.71
C TYR A 398 9.00 -10.27 20.81
N SER A 399 8.19 -9.74 19.88
CA SER A 399 7.32 -10.45 18.96
C SER A 399 7.77 -10.24 17.54
N HIS A 400 7.17 -11.00 16.63
CA HIS A 400 7.26 -10.77 15.21
C HIS A 400 6.31 -9.64 14.80
N LEU A 401 6.87 -8.48 14.44
CA LEU A 401 6.15 -7.23 14.14
C LEU A 401 5.42 -6.62 15.36
N ASP A 402 4.66 -5.54 15.13
CA ASP A 402 3.98 -4.77 16.18
C ASP A 402 2.54 -5.23 16.36
N ASP A 403 2.25 -5.85 17.48
CA ASP A 403 0.92 -6.34 17.85
C ASP A 403 -0.09 -5.22 18.24
N GLY A 404 0.30 -3.95 18.13
CA GLY A 404 -0.54 -2.79 18.43
C GLY A 404 -0.49 -2.29 19.88
N LEU A 405 0.33 -2.90 20.74
CA LEU A 405 0.40 -2.51 22.15
C LEU A 405 1.17 -1.19 22.35
N TYR A 406 2.10 -0.81 21.47
CA TYR A 406 2.71 0.53 21.52
C TYR A 406 1.67 1.64 21.35
N LEU A 407 0.71 1.45 20.45
CA LEU A 407 -0.35 2.43 20.23
C LEU A 407 -1.33 2.48 21.41
N THR A 408 -1.82 1.31 21.84
CA THR A 408 -2.91 1.22 22.83
C THR A 408 -2.45 1.60 24.24
N SER A 409 -1.19 1.29 24.62
CA SER A 409 -0.59 1.71 25.89
C SER A 409 -0.05 3.15 25.88
N GLY A 410 0.10 3.75 24.70
CA GLY A 410 0.77 5.04 24.54
C GLY A 410 2.29 4.99 24.62
N ALA A 411 2.88 3.81 24.88
CA ALA A 411 4.33 3.63 24.94
C ALA A 411 5.00 3.92 23.60
N LEU A 412 6.31 4.16 23.64
CA LEU A 412 7.16 4.30 22.47
C LEU A 412 8.37 3.37 22.58
N PRO A 413 8.86 2.89 21.44
CA PRO A 413 10.12 2.19 21.39
C PRO A 413 11.26 3.00 22.00
N GLN A 414 12.09 2.35 22.83
CA GLN A 414 13.33 2.92 23.37
C GLN A 414 14.54 2.37 22.63
N GLU A 415 14.36 1.27 21.89
CA GLU A 415 15.42 0.57 21.17
C GLU A 415 15.28 0.79 19.66
N LYS A 416 16.39 0.81 18.93
CA LYS A 416 16.42 0.86 17.45
C LYS A 416 15.62 -0.30 16.86
N TYR A 417 15.84 -1.50 17.36
CA TYR A 417 15.09 -2.70 17.03
C TYR A 417 13.99 -2.90 18.06
N PHE A 418 12.79 -2.50 17.71
CA PHE A 418 11.64 -2.45 18.61
C PHE A 418 10.70 -3.66 18.47
N VAL A 419 10.87 -4.42 17.39
CA VAL A 419 10.20 -5.67 17.05
C VAL A 419 11.13 -6.54 16.23
N ARG A 420 10.82 -7.84 16.12
CA ARG A 420 11.48 -8.74 15.19
C ARG A 420 10.86 -8.60 13.80
N LEU A 421 11.64 -8.21 12.80
CA LEU A 421 11.20 -8.07 11.42
C LEU A 421 11.50 -9.33 10.58
N ASN A 422 10.85 -9.42 9.42
CA ASN A 422 11.01 -10.50 8.43
C ASN A 422 12.36 -10.45 7.68
N VAL A 423 13.45 -10.30 8.39
CA VAL A 423 14.80 -10.26 7.83
C VAL A 423 15.76 -11.00 8.75
N ASP A 424 16.62 -11.80 8.17
CA ASP A 424 17.65 -12.53 8.91
C ASP A 424 18.83 -11.59 9.24
N LEU A 425 18.70 -10.88 10.37
CA LEU A 425 19.64 -9.87 10.84
C LEU A 425 20.07 -10.21 12.28
N SER A 426 21.27 -10.80 12.43
CA SER A 426 21.81 -11.21 13.73
C SER A 426 21.91 -10.03 14.73
N GLU A 427 22.29 -8.85 14.28
CA GLU A 427 22.32 -7.64 15.09
C GLU A 427 20.98 -7.30 15.74
N MET A 428 19.87 -7.51 15.02
CA MET A 428 18.51 -7.29 15.54
C MET A 428 18.18 -8.31 16.63
N GLU A 429 18.48 -9.60 16.39
CA GLU A 429 18.24 -10.66 17.36
C GLU A 429 19.05 -10.42 18.64
N GLU A 430 20.36 -10.15 18.52
CA GLU A 430 21.23 -9.85 19.65
C GLU A 430 20.78 -8.61 20.45
N ALA A 431 20.32 -7.57 19.77
CA ALA A 431 19.84 -6.34 20.41
C ALA A 431 18.55 -6.58 21.21
N LEU A 432 17.59 -7.32 20.64
CA LEU A 432 16.33 -7.68 21.30
C LEU A 432 16.61 -8.57 22.52
N ASP A 433 17.43 -9.61 22.38
CA ASP A 433 17.80 -10.51 23.46
C ASP A 433 18.55 -9.78 24.59
N SER A 434 19.49 -8.90 24.25
CA SER A 434 20.22 -8.07 25.21
C SER A 434 19.28 -7.15 25.99
N ALA A 435 18.31 -6.50 25.31
CA ALA A 435 17.35 -5.63 25.95
C ALA A 435 16.54 -6.36 27.04
N VAL A 436 16.07 -7.57 26.72
CA VAL A 436 15.30 -8.38 27.67
C VAL A 436 16.21 -8.94 28.79
N ARG A 437 17.39 -9.49 28.45
CA ARG A 437 18.31 -10.06 29.43
C ARG A 437 18.81 -9.02 30.44
N GLU A 438 19.06 -7.80 30.01
CA GLU A 438 19.49 -6.71 30.88
C GLU A 438 18.35 -6.09 31.68
N GLY A 439 17.09 -6.39 31.34
CA GLY A 439 15.93 -5.83 31.99
C GLY A 439 15.72 -4.34 31.67
N ARG A 440 16.02 -3.92 30.43
CA ARG A 440 15.88 -2.50 30.02
C ARG A 440 14.43 -2.04 29.97
N PRO A 441 13.49 -2.76 29.30
CA PRO A 441 12.07 -2.36 29.31
C PRO A 441 11.39 -2.76 30.62
N ASP A 442 10.39 -1.95 31.04
CA ASP A 442 9.56 -2.29 32.19
C ASP A 442 8.58 -3.41 31.89
N TYR A 443 8.10 -3.45 30.62
CA TYR A 443 7.21 -4.50 30.12
C TYR A 443 7.73 -5.13 28.83
N VAL A 444 7.48 -6.43 28.68
CA VAL A 444 7.77 -7.19 27.46
C VAL A 444 6.48 -7.85 26.99
N LEU A 445 6.09 -7.59 25.73
CA LEU A 445 5.01 -8.33 25.06
C LEU A 445 5.60 -9.42 24.18
N VAL A 446 5.04 -10.61 24.25
CA VAL A 446 5.38 -11.73 23.36
C VAL A 446 4.10 -12.28 22.73
N SER A 447 4.13 -12.61 21.45
CA SER A 447 3.01 -13.23 20.76
C SER A 447 3.31 -14.65 20.31
N TRP A 448 2.27 -15.48 20.22
CA TRP A 448 2.27 -16.88 19.78
C TRP A 448 2.95 -17.88 20.70
N ARG A 449 3.88 -17.48 21.52
CA ARG A 449 4.63 -18.33 22.47
C ARG A 449 5.01 -17.52 23.71
N GLU A 450 5.26 -18.19 24.80
CA GLU A 450 5.77 -17.56 26.02
C GLU A 450 7.21 -17.05 25.84
N LEU A 451 7.59 -16.09 26.69
CA LEU A 451 8.96 -15.63 26.81
C LEU A 451 9.87 -16.80 27.25
N PRO A 452 11.04 -17.01 26.62
CA PRO A 452 11.96 -18.06 27.04
C PRO A 452 12.34 -17.94 28.52
N ALA A 453 12.39 -19.10 29.22
CA ALA A 453 12.62 -19.15 30.68
C ALA A 453 14.00 -18.60 31.13
N GLU A 454 14.93 -18.43 30.19
CA GLU A 454 16.24 -17.82 30.45
C GLU A 454 16.18 -16.31 30.76
N PHE A 455 15.04 -15.65 30.42
CA PHE A 455 14.80 -14.25 30.74
C PHE A 455 14.10 -14.11 32.10
N ASP A 456 14.78 -14.55 33.16
CA ASP A 456 14.29 -14.70 34.54
C ASP A 456 14.01 -13.38 35.29
N ARG A 457 14.22 -12.23 34.64
CA ARG A 457 13.92 -10.89 35.19
C ARG A 457 12.48 -10.47 35.03
N TYR A 458 11.68 -11.25 34.31
CA TYR A 458 10.32 -10.89 33.98
C TYR A 458 9.33 -11.94 34.47
N GLU A 459 8.21 -11.51 35.00
CA GLU A 459 7.10 -12.36 35.39
C GLU A 459 5.89 -12.12 34.48
N LEU A 460 5.16 -13.19 34.15
CA LEU A 460 3.92 -13.11 33.40
C LEU A 460 2.82 -12.50 34.27
N ILE A 461 2.30 -11.33 33.87
CA ILE A 461 1.25 -10.63 34.61
C ILE A 461 -0.12 -10.71 33.93
N ALA A 462 -0.17 -10.89 32.62
CA ALA A 462 -1.41 -11.02 31.88
C ALA A 462 -1.24 -11.87 30.61
N TYR A 463 -2.31 -12.55 30.24
CA TYR A 463 -2.46 -13.33 29.02
C TYR A 463 -3.80 -13.02 28.38
N ASP A 464 -3.84 -12.91 27.06
CA ASP A 464 -5.06 -12.74 26.30
C ASP A 464 -4.93 -13.33 24.89
N THR A 465 -6.06 -13.52 24.21
CA THR A 465 -6.08 -13.98 22.82
C THR A 465 -6.63 -12.86 21.92
N GLY A 466 -5.80 -12.41 20.99
CA GLY A 466 -6.12 -11.38 20.01
C GLY A 466 -6.41 -11.94 18.62
N TYR A 467 -6.74 -11.04 17.72
CA TYR A 467 -6.92 -11.36 16.30
C TYR A 467 -5.56 -11.37 15.59
N ASN A 468 -5.36 -12.34 14.70
CA ASN A 468 -4.23 -12.35 13.78
C ASN A 468 -4.54 -11.51 12.52
N ASP A 469 -3.54 -11.36 11.62
CA ASP A 469 -3.67 -10.60 10.38
C ASP A 469 -4.75 -11.12 9.41
N ASP A 470 -5.14 -12.39 9.53
CA ASP A 470 -6.26 -12.97 8.78
C ASP A 470 -7.63 -12.68 9.43
N GLY A 471 -7.67 -12.06 10.61
CA GLY A 471 -8.89 -11.76 11.38
C GLY A 471 -9.44 -12.96 12.14
N ARG A 472 -8.59 -13.93 12.46
CA ARG A 472 -8.95 -15.06 13.31
C ARG A 472 -8.56 -14.78 14.76
N LEU A 473 -9.44 -15.06 15.69
CA LEU A 473 -9.18 -14.94 17.13
C LEU A 473 -8.36 -16.14 17.62
N ASN A 474 -7.05 -16.11 17.42
CA ASN A 474 -6.14 -17.20 17.75
C ASN A 474 -4.69 -16.75 17.97
N LYS A 475 -4.43 -15.46 18.16
CA LYS A 475 -3.12 -14.90 18.41
C LYS A 475 -2.92 -14.76 19.91
N ASP A 476 -2.17 -15.65 20.51
CA ASP A 476 -1.84 -15.58 21.94
C ASP A 476 -0.91 -14.41 22.22
N LEU A 477 -1.23 -13.62 23.24
CA LEU A 477 -0.48 -12.45 23.68
C LEU A 477 -0.14 -12.59 25.16
N PHE A 478 1.14 -12.51 25.50
CA PHE A 478 1.67 -12.66 26.84
C PHE A 478 2.36 -11.37 27.26
N LEU A 479 1.87 -10.72 28.31
CA LEU A 479 2.46 -9.50 28.86
C LEU A 479 3.25 -9.83 30.12
N TYR A 480 4.53 -9.51 30.10
CA TYR A 480 5.45 -9.70 31.20
C TYR A 480 5.84 -8.35 31.79
N LYS A 481 6.01 -8.30 33.12
CA LYS A 481 6.51 -7.14 33.86
C LYS A 481 7.88 -7.46 34.45
N ARG A 482 8.80 -6.48 34.40
CA ARG A 482 10.09 -6.61 35.05
C ARG A 482 9.93 -6.72 36.55
N MET A 483 10.59 -7.71 37.15
CA MET A 483 10.66 -7.86 38.60
C MET A 483 11.71 -6.90 39.17
N ASP A 484 11.36 -6.17 40.23
CA ASP A 484 12.31 -5.42 41.02
C ASP A 484 13.16 -6.42 41.82
N LYS A 485 14.42 -6.68 41.38
CA LYS A 485 15.39 -7.51 42.12
C LYS A 485 16.42 -6.66 42.81
#